data_4f2f9d9aef6e3c440ce3855c4f539bfd
#
_entry.id   4f2f9d9aef6e3c440ce3855c4f539bfd
#
_cell.length_a   1.000
_cell.length_b   1.000
_cell.length_c   1.000
_cell.angle_alpha   90.00
_cell.angle_beta   90.00
_cell.angle_gamma   90.00
#
_symmetry.space_group_name_H-M   'P 1'
#
loop_
_entity.id
_entity.type
_entity.pdbx_description
1 polymer ?
#
loop_
_entity_poly.entity_id
_entity_poly.type
_entity_poly.pdbx_seq_one_letter_code
_entity_poly.pdbx_strand_id
1 'polypeptide(L)'
;MLRLTQIQPRNDENQTNMKCNSVKPILRIFDYDKAIEFYVNWLGFKIDWEHRFDDNAPIYMQISLAGIELHLSEHHGDCAPGAHIHIDCTGLKEFHKELIDKKYKYNRPGLERTFYGSWAVTVNDPFFNKITFNQPLDESEIEA
;
A
#
# COMPACT_ATOMS: atom_id res chain seq x y z
N MET A 1 17.92 10.22 18.16
CA MET A 1 17.66 11.14 17.03
C MET A 1 18.34 10.59 15.78
N LEU A 2 17.52 10.18 14.82
CA LEU A 2 18.03 9.71 13.53
C LEU A 2 18.55 10.92 12.74
N ARG A 3 19.86 11.04 12.64
CA ARG A 3 20.44 11.96 11.67
C ARG A 3 20.28 11.33 10.29
N LEU A 4 19.38 11.90 9.49
CA LEU A 4 19.39 11.64 8.07
C LEU A 4 20.69 12.26 7.53
N THR A 5 21.71 11.43 7.35
CA THR A 5 22.90 11.86 6.64
C THR A 5 22.44 12.22 5.23
N GLN A 6 22.50 13.49 4.90
CA GLN A 6 22.23 13.90 3.53
C GLN A 6 23.31 13.27 2.65
N ILE A 7 22.90 12.25 1.91
CA ILE A 7 23.73 11.67 0.86
C ILE A 7 23.73 12.73 -0.25
N GLN A 8 24.89 13.35 -0.46
CA GLN A 8 25.05 14.26 -1.60
C GLN A 8 24.80 13.47 -2.87
N PRO A 9 23.99 14.02 -3.82
CA PRO A 9 23.80 13.35 -5.09
C PRO A 9 25.16 13.13 -5.74
N ARG A 10 25.47 11.89 -6.08
CA ARG A 10 26.67 11.55 -6.82
C ARG A 10 26.56 12.24 -8.18
N ASN A 11 27.66 12.84 -8.64
CA ASN A 11 27.75 13.27 -10.03
C ASN A 11 27.44 12.08 -10.93
N ASP A 12 26.34 12.17 -11.68
CA ASP A 12 25.78 11.09 -12.47
C ASP A 12 26.51 10.88 -13.78
N GLU A 13 27.85 10.67 -13.73
CA GLU A 13 28.61 10.26 -14.92
C GLU A 13 28.16 8.89 -15.45
N ASN A 14 27.38 8.13 -14.63
CA ASN A 14 26.86 6.81 -14.95
C ASN A 14 25.33 6.77 -15.05
N GLN A 15 24.67 7.90 -15.35
CA GLN A 15 23.23 7.94 -15.49
C GLN A 15 22.79 7.08 -16.68
N THR A 16 21.96 6.09 -16.42
CA THR A 16 21.41 5.25 -17.50
C THR A 16 20.45 6.06 -18.36
N ASN A 17 20.33 5.67 -19.64
CA ASN A 17 19.29 6.20 -20.52
C ASN A 17 17.92 5.54 -20.26
N MET A 18 17.87 4.55 -19.37
CA MET A 18 16.63 3.90 -18.98
C MET A 18 15.72 4.90 -18.24
N LYS A 19 14.43 4.83 -18.52
CA LYS A 19 13.42 5.63 -17.86
C LYS A 19 12.44 4.69 -17.15
N CYS A 20 12.24 4.88 -15.85
CA CYS A 20 11.25 4.14 -15.09
C CYS A 20 9.96 4.96 -15.01
N ASN A 21 8.82 4.34 -15.30
CA ASN A 21 7.53 5.04 -15.36
C ASN A 21 6.68 4.78 -14.12
N SER A 22 6.75 3.59 -13.56
CA SER A 22 5.99 3.22 -12.36
C SER A 22 6.59 1.99 -11.70
N VAL A 23 6.18 1.74 -10.46
CA VAL A 23 6.47 0.52 -9.73
C VAL A 23 5.14 -0.10 -9.34
N LYS A 24 4.99 -1.42 -9.55
CA LYS A 24 3.79 -2.15 -9.15
C LYS A 24 4.19 -3.26 -8.21
N PRO A 25 4.02 -3.08 -6.89
CA PRO A 25 4.25 -4.15 -5.93
C PRO A 25 3.30 -5.33 -6.19
N ILE A 26 3.82 -6.54 -6.06
CA ILE A 26 3.04 -7.77 -6.19
C ILE A 26 2.88 -8.35 -4.79
N LEU A 27 1.64 -8.52 -4.33
CA LEU A 27 1.32 -9.08 -3.03
C LEU A 27 0.73 -10.47 -3.18
N ARG A 28 1.19 -11.38 -2.33
CA ARG A 28 0.68 -12.74 -2.30
C ARG A 28 -0.68 -12.77 -1.63
N ILE A 29 -1.67 -13.40 -2.28
CA ILE A 29 -2.99 -13.68 -1.71
C ILE A 29 -3.27 -15.18 -1.82
N PHE A 30 -4.17 -15.70 -0.98
CA PHE A 30 -4.52 -17.12 -0.94
C PHE A 30 -6.00 -17.40 -1.18
N ASP A 31 -6.83 -16.35 -1.21
CA ASP A 31 -8.30 -16.48 -1.33
C ASP A 31 -8.84 -15.24 -2.01
N TYR A 32 -9.48 -15.44 -3.16
CA TYR A 32 -10.03 -14.34 -3.95
C TYR A 32 -11.09 -13.54 -3.20
N ASP A 33 -12.06 -14.25 -2.59
CA ASP A 33 -13.18 -13.57 -1.93
C ASP A 33 -12.71 -12.72 -0.74
N LYS A 34 -11.76 -13.23 0.04
CA LYS A 34 -11.17 -12.47 1.14
C LYS A 34 -10.34 -11.28 0.67
N ALA A 35 -9.66 -11.43 -0.47
CA ALA A 35 -8.93 -10.32 -1.07
C ALA A 35 -9.88 -9.20 -1.52
N ILE A 36 -10.99 -9.56 -2.18
CA ILE A 36 -12.00 -8.59 -2.59
C ILE A 36 -12.63 -7.89 -1.38
N GLU A 37 -12.97 -8.65 -0.34
CA GLU A 37 -13.53 -8.07 0.89
C GLU A 37 -12.61 -7.01 1.49
N PHE A 38 -11.32 -7.31 1.57
CA PHE A 38 -10.34 -6.41 2.17
C PHE A 38 -9.96 -5.25 1.26
N TYR A 39 -9.48 -5.54 0.04
CA TYR A 39 -8.91 -4.52 -0.84
C TYR A 39 -9.97 -3.68 -1.55
N VAL A 40 -11.05 -4.30 -2.00
CA VAL A 40 -12.08 -3.61 -2.78
C VAL A 40 -13.17 -3.06 -1.88
N ASN A 41 -13.81 -3.92 -1.09
CA ASN A 41 -14.99 -3.51 -0.32
C ASN A 41 -14.61 -2.61 0.86
N TRP A 42 -13.50 -2.89 1.52
CA TRP A 42 -13.10 -2.09 2.68
C TRP A 42 -12.12 -0.97 2.34
N LEU A 43 -10.96 -1.27 1.75
CA LEU A 43 -9.98 -0.23 1.41
C LEU A 43 -10.45 0.69 0.30
N GLY A 44 -11.29 0.24 -0.61
CA GLY A 44 -11.80 1.06 -1.69
C GLY A 44 -11.01 0.98 -3.00
N PHE A 45 -10.14 -0.02 -3.14
CA PHE A 45 -9.46 -0.24 -4.42
C PHE A 45 -10.45 -0.65 -5.50
N LYS A 46 -10.17 -0.27 -6.73
CA LYS A 46 -10.89 -0.68 -7.92
C LYS A 46 -10.12 -1.81 -8.60
N ILE A 47 -10.84 -2.81 -9.11
CA ILE A 47 -10.24 -3.85 -9.95
C ILE A 47 -10.07 -3.28 -11.36
N ASP A 48 -8.81 -3.22 -11.83
CA ASP A 48 -8.53 -2.74 -13.17
C ASP A 48 -8.64 -3.88 -14.18
N TRP A 49 -8.09 -5.04 -13.85
CA TRP A 49 -8.20 -6.25 -14.66
C TRP A 49 -7.87 -7.48 -13.81
N GLU A 50 -8.35 -8.64 -14.29
CA GLU A 50 -8.09 -9.95 -13.70
C GLU A 50 -7.66 -10.90 -14.79
N HIS A 51 -6.77 -11.84 -14.46
CA HIS A 51 -6.33 -12.87 -15.37
C HIS A 51 -6.27 -14.23 -14.69
N ARG A 52 -6.86 -15.23 -15.33
CA ARG A 52 -6.73 -16.65 -14.97
C ARG A 52 -6.45 -17.42 -16.27
N PHE A 53 -5.55 -18.39 -16.21
CA PHE A 53 -5.28 -19.24 -17.38
C PHE A 53 -6.47 -20.15 -17.70
N ASP A 54 -7.23 -20.57 -16.66
CA ASP A 54 -8.53 -21.25 -16.78
C ASP A 54 -9.36 -20.94 -15.52
N ASP A 55 -10.63 -21.42 -15.48
CA ASP A 55 -11.56 -21.07 -14.41
C ASP A 55 -11.12 -21.49 -13.01
N ASN A 56 -10.24 -22.50 -12.90
CA ASN A 56 -9.74 -23.01 -11.63
C ASN A 56 -8.28 -22.64 -11.38
N ALA A 57 -7.65 -21.90 -12.30
CA ALA A 57 -6.26 -21.48 -12.14
C ALA A 57 -6.12 -20.34 -11.13
N PRO A 58 -4.94 -20.19 -10.52
CA PRO A 58 -4.66 -19.03 -9.68
C PRO A 58 -4.90 -17.71 -10.41
N ILE A 59 -5.42 -16.72 -9.69
CA ILE A 59 -5.68 -15.40 -10.25
C ILE A 59 -4.45 -14.49 -10.14
N TYR A 60 -4.31 -13.61 -11.13
CA TYR A 60 -3.42 -12.48 -11.10
C TYR A 60 -4.23 -11.24 -11.46
N MET A 61 -4.15 -10.18 -10.66
CA MET A 61 -5.02 -9.03 -10.87
C MET A 61 -4.30 -7.73 -10.54
N GLN A 62 -4.75 -6.65 -11.18
CA GLN A 62 -4.34 -5.30 -10.82
C GLN A 62 -5.49 -4.57 -10.14
N ILE A 63 -5.17 -3.91 -9.04
CA ILE A 63 -6.08 -3.02 -8.33
C ILE A 63 -5.46 -1.63 -8.23
N SER A 64 -6.30 -0.61 -8.14
CA SER A 64 -5.83 0.77 -8.05
C SER A 64 -6.66 1.58 -7.06
N LEU A 65 -6.00 2.55 -6.43
CA LEU A 65 -6.62 3.49 -5.49
C LEU A 65 -5.84 4.80 -5.52
N ALA A 66 -6.53 5.90 -5.80
CA ALA A 66 -5.97 7.25 -5.67
C ALA A 66 -4.61 7.43 -6.35
N GLY A 67 -4.42 6.81 -7.50
CA GLY A 67 -3.19 6.95 -8.29
C GLY A 67 -2.14 5.88 -8.05
N ILE A 68 -2.33 4.97 -7.11
CA ILE A 68 -1.41 3.84 -6.92
C ILE A 68 -2.00 2.57 -7.50
N GLU A 69 -1.13 1.66 -7.94
CA GLU A 69 -1.50 0.38 -8.50
C GLU A 69 -0.74 -0.73 -7.78
N LEU A 70 -1.47 -1.78 -7.40
CA LEU A 70 -0.92 -2.98 -6.79
C LEU A 70 -1.32 -4.19 -7.63
N HIS A 71 -0.47 -5.20 -7.65
CA HIS A 71 -0.84 -6.51 -8.20
C HIS A 71 -1.08 -7.48 -7.06
N LEU A 72 -2.11 -8.30 -7.19
CA LEU A 72 -2.42 -9.38 -6.25
C LEU A 72 -2.28 -10.70 -6.99
N SER A 73 -1.58 -11.65 -6.40
CA SER A 73 -1.31 -12.93 -7.06
C SER A 73 -1.56 -14.11 -6.15
N GLU A 74 -2.31 -15.10 -6.64
CA GLU A 74 -2.44 -16.40 -6.02
C GLU A 74 -1.32 -17.37 -6.46
N HIS A 75 -0.46 -16.97 -7.42
CA HIS A 75 0.63 -17.82 -7.92
C HIS A 75 1.77 -17.90 -6.90
N HIS A 76 2.07 -19.11 -6.43
CA HIS A 76 3.09 -19.30 -5.39
C HIS A 76 4.50 -18.90 -5.83
N GLY A 77 4.75 -18.84 -7.13
CA GLY A 77 6.07 -18.49 -7.66
C GLY A 77 6.30 -16.98 -7.82
N ASP A 78 5.27 -16.15 -7.67
CA ASP A 78 5.40 -14.70 -7.91
C ASP A 78 6.02 -13.96 -6.72
N CYS A 79 5.61 -14.32 -5.51
CA CYS A 79 6.08 -13.66 -4.30
C CYS A 79 5.68 -14.47 -3.06
N ALA A 80 6.33 -14.16 -1.94
CA ALA A 80 6.00 -14.73 -0.64
C ALA A 80 5.09 -13.77 0.14
N PRO A 81 4.27 -14.28 1.09
CA PRO A 81 3.51 -13.40 2.00
C PRO A 81 4.43 -12.68 2.98
N GLY A 82 3.90 -11.65 3.63
CA GLY A 82 4.65 -10.89 4.63
C GLY A 82 5.25 -9.59 4.11
N ALA A 83 4.82 -9.12 2.94
CA ALA A 83 5.26 -7.82 2.42
C ALA A 83 4.77 -6.68 3.31
N HIS A 84 5.56 -5.59 3.37
CA HIS A 84 5.15 -4.34 4.00
C HIS A 84 5.34 -3.22 2.98
N ILE A 85 4.25 -2.54 2.65
CA ILE A 85 4.25 -1.44 1.69
C ILE A 85 4.02 -0.13 2.44
N HIS A 86 4.82 0.87 2.13
CA HIS A 86 4.68 2.21 2.67
C HIS A 86 4.22 3.14 1.56
N ILE A 87 3.07 3.78 1.75
CA ILE A 87 2.44 4.65 0.74
C ILE A 87 2.33 6.06 1.30
N ASP A 88 3.03 7.01 0.69
CA ASP A 88 2.88 8.41 1.04
C ASP A 88 1.63 8.97 0.37
N CYS A 89 0.82 9.69 1.13
CA CYS A 89 -0.48 10.17 0.68
C CYS A 89 -0.86 11.50 1.33
N THR A 90 -1.96 12.07 0.87
CA THR A 90 -2.66 13.18 1.50
C THR A 90 -4.10 12.76 1.74
N GLY A 91 -4.84 13.51 2.56
CA GLY A 91 -6.24 13.17 2.87
C GLY A 91 -6.38 11.97 3.79
N LEU A 92 -5.36 11.66 4.57
CA LEU A 92 -5.33 10.43 5.38
C LEU A 92 -6.37 10.43 6.51
N LYS A 93 -6.63 11.58 7.13
CA LYS A 93 -7.61 11.65 8.23
C LYS A 93 -9.02 11.30 7.76
N GLU A 94 -9.40 11.82 6.59
CA GLU A 94 -10.70 11.52 5.98
C GLU A 94 -10.78 10.06 5.55
N PHE A 95 -9.71 9.54 4.96
CA PHE A 95 -9.63 8.14 4.58
C PHE A 95 -9.76 7.21 5.80
N HIS A 96 -9.05 7.53 6.87
CA HIS A 96 -9.13 6.77 8.13
C HIS A 96 -10.57 6.75 8.65
N LYS A 97 -11.24 7.90 8.64
CA LYS A 97 -12.64 7.98 9.08
C LYS A 97 -13.55 7.09 8.23
N GLU A 98 -13.38 7.10 6.92
CA GLU A 98 -14.14 6.22 6.02
C GLU A 98 -13.93 4.75 6.35
N LEU A 99 -12.68 4.35 6.62
CA LEU A 99 -12.37 2.96 6.99
C LEU A 99 -13.04 2.55 8.29
N ILE A 100 -12.99 3.41 9.30
CA ILE A 100 -13.60 3.13 10.60
C ILE A 100 -15.14 3.06 10.50
N ASP A 101 -15.74 3.97 9.71
CA ASP A 101 -17.20 4.04 9.53
C ASP A 101 -17.77 2.79 8.84
N LYS A 102 -16.96 2.07 8.06
CA LYS A 102 -17.37 0.81 7.43
C LYS A 102 -17.51 -0.34 8.41
N LYS A 103 -16.99 -0.22 9.63
CA LYS A 103 -17.09 -1.20 10.71
C LYS A 103 -16.65 -2.61 10.30
N TYR A 104 -15.53 -2.68 9.59
CA TYR A 104 -14.95 -3.95 9.17
C TYR A 104 -14.41 -4.70 10.39
N LYS A 105 -14.90 -5.91 10.63
CA LYS A 105 -14.64 -6.62 11.90
C LYS A 105 -13.19 -7.09 12.06
N TYR A 106 -12.41 -7.15 10.96
CA TYR A 106 -11.05 -7.68 11.00
C TYR A 106 -9.97 -6.61 11.10
N ASN A 107 -10.32 -5.33 10.93
CA ASN A 107 -9.36 -4.24 11.01
C ASN A 107 -10.01 -3.00 11.60
N ARG A 108 -9.38 -2.48 12.66
CA ARG A 108 -9.72 -1.18 13.24
C ARG A 108 -8.44 -0.37 13.42
N PRO A 109 -7.85 0.09 12.32
CA PRO A 109 -6.57 0.79 12.40
C PRO A 109 -6.70 2.12 13.12
N GLY A 110 -5.69 2.45 13.93
CA GLY A 110 -5.57 3.75 14.53
C GLY A 110 -4.97 4.76 13.58
N LEU A 111 -5.27 6.03 13.80
CA LEU A 111 -4.55 7.15 13.17
C LEU A 111 -3.46 7.56 14.16
N GLU A 112 -2.21 7.29 13.84
CA GLU A 112 -1.09 7.46 14.76
C GLU A 112 -0.19 8.62 14.33
N ARG A 113 0.27 9.39 15.32
CA ARG A 113 1.32 10.37 15.09
C ARG A 113 2.67 9.69 15.29
N THR A 114 3.48 9.65 14.24
CA THR A 114 4.76 8.95 14.29
C THR A 114 5.86 9.81 14.89
N PHE A 115 6.93 9.16 15.38
CA PHE A 115 8.10 9.88 15.88
C PHE A 115 8.91 10.58 14.78
N TYR A 116 8.70 10.19 13.53
CA TYR A 116 9.41 10.76 12.37
C TYR A 116 8.62 11.87 11.65
N GLY A 117 7.60 12.41 12.30
CA GLY A 117 6.91 13.60 11.80
C GLY A 117 5.83 13.35 10.76
N SER A 118 5.00 12.33 10.96
CA SER A 118 3.89 12.05 10.06
C SER A 118 2.67 11.52 10.81
N TRP A 119 1.54 11.47 10.09
CA TRP A 119 0.38 10.66 10.48
C TRP A 119 0.46 9.35 9.74
N ALA A 120 0.10 8.25 10.39
CA ALA A 120 0.13 6.92 9.79
C ALA A 120 -1.08 6.10 10.14
N VAL A 121 -1.56 5.32 9.17
CA VAL A 121 -2.59 4.31 9.33
C VAL A 121 -2.02 3.02 8.74
N THR A 122 -1.90 1.99 9.57
CA THR A 122 -1.40 0.68 9.12
C THR A 122 -2.53 -0.33 9.12
N VAL A 123 -2.68 -1.04 8.01
CA VAL A 123 -3.66 -2.10 7.85
C VAL A 123 -2.97 -3.42 7.53
N ASN A 124 -3.58 -4.51 7.97
CA ASN A 124 -3.08 -5.86 7.73
C ASN A 124 -4.11 -6.62 6.91
N ASP A 125 -3.68 -7.16 5.76
CA ASP A 125 -4.58 -7.97 4.95
C ASP A 125 -4.74 -9.38 5.54
N PRO A 126 -5.67 -10.20 5.02
CA PRO A 126 -5.86 -11.57 5.54
C PRO A 126 -4.68 -12.51 5.27
N PHE A 127 -3.66 -12.07 4.54
CA PHE A 127 -2.55 -12.92 4.03
C PHE A 127 -1.20 -12.51 4.60
N PHE A 128 -1.17 -11.77 5.72
CA PHE A 128 0.04 -11.29 6.40
C PHE A 128 0.79 -10.18 5.65
N ASN A 129 0.16 -9.56 4.66
CA ASN A 129 0.72 -8.34 4.06
C ASN A 129 0.27 -7.12 4.85
N LYS A 130 1.14 -6.12 4.92
CA LYS A 130 0.92 -4.92 5.69
C LYS A 130 1.05 -3.70 4.79
N ILE A 131 0.15 -2.74 4.94
CA ILE A 131 0.20 -1.48 4.21
C ILE A 131 0.15 -0.34 5.23
N THR A 132 1.13 0.56 5.16
CA THR A 132 1.15 1.77 5.95
C THR A 132 0.88 2.95 5.03
N PHE A 133 -0.23 3.64 5.27
CA PHE A 133 -0.52 4.94 4.64
C PHE A 133 0.09 6.02 5.51
N ASN A 134 0.90 6.88 4.92
CA ASN A 134 1.69 7.87 5.62
C ASN A 134 1.45 9.25 5.04
N GLN A 135 1.15 10.22 5.91
CA GLN A 135 1.00 11.61 5.49
C GLN A 135 1.93 12.48 6.32
N PRO A 136 2.95 13.11 5.72
CA PRO A 136 3.82 14.03 6.46
C PRO A 136 3.02 15.13 7.15
N LEU A 137 3.45 15.50 8.36
CA LEU A 137 2.85 16.62 9.08
C LEU A 137 3.12 17.91 8.30
N ASP A 138 2.14 18.83 8.31
CA ASP A 138 2.37 20.17 7.80
C ASP A 138 3.10 21.03 8.86
N GLU A 139 3.54 22.22 8.46
CA GLU A 139 4.30 23.10 9.35
C GLU A 139 3.52 23.46 10.61
N SER A 140 2.21 23.65 10.52
CA SER A 140 1.37 23.98 11.67
C SER A 140 1.25 22.82 12.64
N GLU A 141 1.25 21.59 12.16
CA GLU A 141 1.16 20.38 12.99
C GLU A 141 2.48 20.07 13.70
N ILE A 142 3.61 20.40 13.10
CA ILE A 142 4.94 20.19 13.69
C ILE A 142 5.13 21.07 14.92
N GLU A 143 4.59 22.29 14.93
CA GLU A 143 4.72 23.26 16.02
C GLU A 143 3.73 23.01 17.18
N ALA A 144 2.81 22.09 17.01
CA ALA A 144 1.79 21.79 18.01
C ALA A 144 2.29 20.83 19.10
#